data_77f919eab65fbddfa64ba557e1a3786f
#
_entry.id   77f919eab65fbddfa64ba557e1a3786f
#
_cell.length_a   1.000
_cell.length_b   1.000
_cell.length_c   1.000
_cell.angle_alpha   90.00
_cell.angle_beta   90.00
_cell.angle_gamma   90.00
#
_symmetry.space_group_name_H-M   'P 1'
#
loop_
_entity.id
_entity.type
_entity.pdbx_description
1 polymer ?
#
loop_
_entity_poly.entity_id
_entity_poly.type
_entity_poly.pdbx_seq_one_letter_code
_entity_poly.pdbx_strand_id
1 'polypeptide(L)'
;MRIDFKPGNMLYPVPVVMVSCGDGERSDIVTVAWTGTICTNPPMVYISLRPSRYSYDIIKKSREFVINLTNEKLAKTADECGVKSGRDIDKWKVMKIEQLPSKVVAAPSVKESPVCIECKVENILELGSHHMFIAKVVAVNVDGKYMDEKNKFDLTKADMVVYNHGEYIGLSKVLGTFGYSVKKKKKRK
;
A
#
# COMPACT_ATOMS: atom_id res chain seq x y z
N MET A 1 -29.21 19.39 -5.81
CA MET A 1 -28.36 20.57 -6.16
C MET A 1 -26.92 20.15 -6.16
N ARG A 2 -26.09 20.54 -7.16
CA ARG A 2 -24.64 20.37 -7.16
C ARG A 2 -23.99 21.68 -6.77
N ILE A 3 -22.83 21.60 -6.11
CA ILE A 3 -22.05 22.77 -5.71
C ILE A 3 -20.66 22.63 -6.32
N ASP A 4 -20.16 23.69 -6.93
CA ASP A 4 -18.85 23.72 -7.55
C ASP A 4 -17.76 23.95 -6.49
N PHE A 5 -16.72 23.12 -6.53
CA PHE A 5 -15.52 23.22 -5.71
C PHE A 5 -14.34 23.71 -6.56
N LYS A 6 -13.36 24.32 -5.90
CA LYS A 6 -12.07 24.57 -6.54
C LYS A 6 -11.42 23.23 -6.93
N PRO A 7 -10.62 23.21 -8.04
CA PRO A 7 -9.83 22.02 -8.38
C PRO A 7 -8.99 21.54 -7.20
N GLY A 8 -9.09 20.26 -6.87
CA GLY A 8 -8.41 19.65 -5.73
C GLY A 8 -8.48 18.13 -5.75
N ASN A 9 -7.84 17.52 -4.77
CA ASN A 9 -7.78 16.06 -4.62
C ASN A 9 -9.11 15.54 -4.07
N MET A 10 -9.99 15.08 -4.94
CA MET A 10 -11.32 14.57 -4.59
C MET A 10 -11.53 13.09 -4.97
N LEU A 11 -10.45 12.42 -5.42
CA LEU A 11 -10.51 10.99 -5.72
C LEU A 11 -10.34 10.18 -4.43
N TYR A 12 -11.45 9.90 -3.76
CA TYR A 12 -11.52 9.14 -2.51
C TYR A 12 -12.65 8.11 -2.56
N PRO A 13 -12.62 7.04 -1.74
CA PRO A 13 -11.50 6.66 -0.89
C PRO A 13 -10.32 6.10 -1.71
N VAL A 14 -9.13 6.15 -1.13
CA VAL A 14 -7.90 5.58 -1.73
C VAL A 14 -7.31 4.53 -0.79
N PRO A 15 -6.46 3.61 -1.30
CA PRO A 15 -5.69 2.73 -0.43
C PRO A 15 -4.86 3.55 0.55
N VAL A 16 -4.60 3.00 1.73
CA VAL A 16 -3.57 3.47 2.62
C VAL A 16 -2.61 2.32 2.89
N VAL A 17 -1.33 2.53 2.63
CA VAL A 17 -0.32 1.48 2.73
C VAL A 17 0.91 1.97 3.48
N MET A 18 1.62 1.06 4.11
CA MET A 18 2.95 1.32 4.65
C MET A 18 3.99 0.91 3.61
N VAL A 19 4.77 1.87 3.12
CA VAL A 19 5.86 1.61 2.18
C VAL A 19 7.16 1.51 2.95
N SER A 20 7.76 0.34 2.96
CA SER A 20 9.09 0.12 3.53
C SER A 20 10.17 0.17 2.46
N CYS A 21 11.34 0.66 2.84
CA CYS A 21 12.51 0.80 1.97
C CYS A 21 13.80 0.55 2.74
N GLY A 22 14.85 0.24 1.98
CA GLY A 22 16.20 0.07 2.50
C GLY A 22 17.24 0.20 1.41
N ASP A 23 18.45 0.63 1.75
CA ASP A 23 19.59 0.77 0.83
C ASP A 23 20.84 0.00 1.31
N GLY A 24 20.65 -0.92 2.27
CA GLY A 24 21.72 -1.68 2.92
C GLY A 24 22.33 -1.00 4.15
N GLU A 25 22.29 0.31 4.24
CA GLU A 25 22.77 1.11 5.37
C GLU A 25 21.62 1.63 6.23
N ARG A 26 20.54 2.04 5.57
CA ARG A 26 19.37 2.67 6.19
C ARG A 26 18.11 1.92 5.79
N SER A 27 17.15 1.90 6.68
CA SER A 27 15.78 1.47 6.36
C SER A 27 14.77 2.43 6.98
N ASP A 28 13.64 2.60 6.32
CA ASP A 28 12.52 3.43 6.81
C ASP A 28 11.20 2.82 6.36
N ILE A 29 10.13 3.32 6.97
CA ILE A 29 8.77 3.01 6.62
C ILE A 29 7.94 4.31 6.58
N VAL A 30 7.17 4.51 5.53
CA VAL A 30 6.36 5.71 5.34
C VAL A 30 4.95 5.35 4.89
N THR A 31 3.95 6.06 5.37
CA THR A 31 2.57 5.87 4.94
C THR A 31 2.31 6.63 3.64
N VAL A 32 1.69 5.93 2.71
CA VAL A 32 1.35 6.44 1.38
C VAL A 32 -0.12 6.14 1.08
N ALA A 33 -0.85 7.19 0.69
CA ALA A 33 -2.22 7.08 0.18
C ALA A 33 -2.29 7.30 -1.35
N TRP A 34 -1.30 7.99 -1.92
CA TRP A 34 -1.22 8.16 -3.37
C TRP A 34 -0.50 6.98 -4.01
N THR A 35 -1.22 5.86 -4.17
CA THR A 35 -0.72 4.59 -4.70
C THR A 35 -1.83 3.85 -5.44
N GLY A 36 -1.46 2.99 -6.37
CA GLY A 36 -2.41 2.17 -7.11
C GLY A 36 -1.76 1.25 -8.12
N THR A 37 -2.59 0.40 -8.72
CA THR A 37 -2.22 -0.49 -9.82
C THR A 37 -2.25 0.29 -11.13
N ILE A 38 -1.20 0.12 -11.96
CA ILE A 38 -1.08 0.76 -13.27
C ILE A 38 -1.38 -0.23 -14.39
N CYS A 39 -0.80 -1.43 -14.30
CA CYS A 39 -0.82 -2.42 -15.37
C CYS A 39 -0.91 -3.82 -14.77
N THR A 40 -1.59 -4.73 -15.49
CA THR A 40 -1.76 -6.12 -15.07
C THR A 40 -0.69 -7.02 -15.68
N ASN A 41 -0.28 -6.76 -16.92
CA ASN A 41 0.74 -7.54 -17.62
C ASN A 41 1.68 -6.60 -18.40
N PRO A 42 2.92 -6.39 -17.92
CA PRO A 42 3.46 -6.88 -16.65
C PRO A 42 2.75 -6.25 -15.44
N PRO A 43 2.78 -6.89 -14.23
CA PRO A 43 2.17 -6.33 -13.06
C PRO A 43 2.95 -5.10 -12.58
N MET A 44 2.30 -3.94 -12.55
CA MET A 44 2.91 -2.67 -12.19
C MET A 44 2.04 -1.86 -11.23
N VAL A 45 2.70 -1.15 -10.34
CA VAL A 45 2.11 -0.26 -9.36
C VAL A 45 2.84 1.08 -9.34
N TYR A 46 2.27 2.07 -8.68
CA TYR A 46 2.96 3.31 -8.38
C TYR A 46 2.80 3.69 -6.91
N ILE A 47 3.73 4.47 -6.43
CA ILE A 47 3.62 5.27 -5.21
C ILE A 47 4.02 6.71 -5.54
N SER A 48 3.34 7.71 -4.95
CA SER A 48 3.75 9.11 -5.08
C SER A 48 4.22 9.64 -3.72
N LEU A 49 5.46 10.09 -3.67
CA LEU A 49 6.11 10.60 -2.46
C LEU A 49 6.55 12.06 -2.64
N ARG A 50 6.45 12.82 -1.56
CA ARG A 50 7.09 14.14 -1.51
C ARG A 50 8.61 13.98 -1.38
N PRO A 51 9.42 14.74 -2.13
CA PRO A 51 10.90 14.71 -2.02
C PRO A 51 11.40 14.99 -0.59
N SER A 52 10.62 15.71 0.23
CA SER A 52 10.95 16.01 1.62
C SER A 52 10.85 14.80 2.57
N ARG A 53 10.23 13.69 2.17
CA ARG A 53 10.14 12.48 3.02
C ARG A 53 11.50 11.79 3.12
N TYR A 54 11.85 11.30 4.30
CA TYR A 54 13.11 10.60 4.54
C TYR A 54 13.29 9.37 3.64
N SER A 55 12.22 8.60 3.45
CA SER A 55 12.19 7.42 2.58
C SER A 55 12.45 7.73 1.10
N TYR A 56 12.26 8.99 0.66
CA TYR A 56 12.37 9.38 -0.75
C TYR A 56 13.78 9.09 -1.30
N ASP A 57 14.82 9.58 -0.62
CA ASP A 57 16.20 9.40 -1.07
C ASP A 57 16.65 7.94 -1.01
N ILE A 58 16.16 7.20 0.00
CA ILE A 58 16.43 5.76 0.14
C ILE A 58 15.86 5.01 -1.07
N ILE A 59 14.58 5.24 -1.43
CA ILE A 59 13.94 4.58 -2.57
C ILE A 59 14.59 5.05 -3.90
N LYS A 60 14.91 6.32 -4.03
CA LYS A 60 15.56 6.85 -5.23
C LYS A 60 16.94 6.22 -5.46
N LYS A 61 17.71 5.97 -4.39
CA LYS A 61 19.02 5.32 -4.41
C LYS A 61 18.92 3.81 -4.67
N SER A 62 18.11 3.11 -3.89
CA SER A 62 17.99 1.65 -3.95
C SER A 62 17.20 1.14 -5.15
N ARG A 63 16.31 1.96 -5.67
CA ARG A 63 15.33 1.57 -6.72
C ARG A 63 14.42 0.43 -6.29
N GLU A 64 14.21 0.25 -4.99
CA GLU A 64 13.42 -0.84 -4.42
C GLU A 64 12.55 -0.35 -3.27
N PHE A 65 11.38 -0.95 -3.12
CA PHE A 65 10.51 -0.76 -1.97
C PHE A 65 9.53 -1.93 -1.83
N VAL A 66 8.88 -2.02 -0.67
CA VAL A 66 7.78 -2.96 -0.45
C VAL A 66 6.52 -2.17 -0.08
N ILE A 67 5.42 -2.46 -0.75
CA ILE A 67 4.09 -2.00 -0.34
C ILE A 67 3.52 -3.02 0.63
N ASN A 68 3.29 -2.61 1.88
CA ASN A 68 2.67 -3.42 2.91
C ASN A 68 1.24 -2.94 3.12
N LEU A 69 0.25 -3.79 2.83
CA LEU A 69 -1.15 -3.42 2.97
C LEU A 69 -1.52 -3.21 4.44
N THR A 70 -2.37 -2.23 4.69
CA THR A 70 -2.76 -1.82 6.04
C THR A 70 -4.16 -2.34 6.37
N ASN A 71 -4.28 -3.00 7.50
CA ASN A 71 -5.56 -3.41 8.08
C ASN A 71 -5.90 -2.58 9.34
N GLU A 72 -7.07 -2.81 9.95
CA GLU A 72 -7.52 -2.07 11.13
C GLU A 72 -6.52 -2.11 12.29
N LYS A 73 -5.85 -3.24 12.51
CA LYS A 73 -4.84 -3.38 13.57
C LYS A 73 -3.61 -2.52 13.35
N LEU A 74 -3.27 -2.28 12.08
CA LEU A 74 -2.13 -1.45 11.67
C LEU A 74 -2.49 0.01 11.43
N ALA A 75 -3.77 0.40 11.46
CA ALA A 75 -4.21 1.76 11.11
C ALA A 75 -3.50 2.83 11.94
N LYS A 76 -3.41 2.68 13.27
CA LYS A 76 -2.69 3.60 14.15
C LYS A 76 -1.20 3.67 13.80
N THR A 77 -0.56 2.54 13.58
CA THR A 77 0.85 2.46 13.20
C THR A 77 1.10 3.12 11.85
N ALA A 78 0.19 2.92 10.90
CA ALA A 78 0.25 3.59 9.60
C ALA A 78 0.15 5.11 9.75
N ASP A 79 -0.78 5.63 10.57
CA ASP A 79 -0.86 7.05 10.85
C ASP A 79 0.45 7.60 11.43
N GLU A 80 0.99 6.96 12.45
CA GLU A 80 2.28 7.35 13.06
C GLU A 80 3.44 7.34 12.05
N CYS A 81 3.52 6.33 11.16
CA CYS A 81 4.51 6.26 10.09
C CYS A 81 4.39 7.40 9.07
N GLY A 82 3.17 7.92 8.88
CA GLY A 82 2.90 9.05 8.00
C GLY A 82 3.26 10.42 8.61
N VAL A 83 3.14 10.54 9.95
CA VAL A 83 3.36 11.81 10.68
C VAL A 83 4.82 11.96 11.11
N LYS A 84 5.41 10.92 11.72
CA LYS A 84 6.78 10.96 12.24
C LYS A 84 7.81 10.78 11.13
N SER A 85 8.97 11.41 11.25
CA SER A 85 10.06 11.32 10.29
C SER A 85 11.10 10.28 10.70
N GLY A 86 11.58 9.47 9.75
CA GLY A 86 12.72 8.57 9.94
C GLY A 86 14.07 9.29 10.15
N ARG A 87 14.11 10.64 9.96
CA ARG A 87 15.28 11.46 10.34
C ARG A 87 15.41 11.60 11.85
N ASP A 88 14.27 11.59 12.54
CA ASP A 88 14.19 11.92 13.97
C ASP A 88 14.12 10.66 14.85
N ILE A 89 13.55 9.57 14.31
CA ILE A 89 13.34 8.33 15.04
C ILE A 89 13.56 7.09 14.16
N ASP A 90 13.96 5.99 14.79
CA ASP A 90 13.87 4.65 14.22
C ASP A 90 12.42 4.14 14.37
N LYS A 91 11.64 4.26 13.30
CA LYS A 91 10.20 3.90 13.33
C LYS A 91 9.97 2.42 13.62
N TRP A 92 10.86 1.55 13.13
CA TRP A 92 10.76 0.11 13.38
C TRP A 92 10.78 -0.20 14.88
N LYS A 93 11.75 0.40 15.59
CA LYS A 93 11.89 0.21 17.03
C LYS A 93 10.80 0.92 17.83
N VAL A 94 10.57 2.20 17.56
CA VAL A 94 9.63 3.03 18.35
C VAL A 94 8.20 2.52 18.22
N MET A 95 7.80 2.07 17.03
CA MET A 95 6.44 1.58 16.77
C MET A 95 6.34 0.05 16.93
N LYS A 96 7.43 -0.62 17.30
CA LYS A 96 7.50 -2.07 17.51
C LYS A 96 7.02 -2.87 16.31
N ILE A 97 7.42 -2.46 15.10
CA ILE A 97 7.11 -3.14 13.84
C ILE A 97 8.21 -4.18 13.59
N GLU A 98 7.82 -5.44 13.38
CA GLU A 98 8.77 -6.48 13.03
C GLU A 98 9.10 -6.46 11.54
N GLN A 99 10.41 -6.51 11.24
CA GLN A 99 10.90 -6.64 9.87
C GLN A 99 10.96 -8.11 9.47
N LEU A 100 10.44 -8.43 8.27
CA LEU A 100 10.72 -9.71 7.61
C LEU A 100 11.65 -9.46 6.42
N PRO A 101 12.65 -10.33 6.19
CA PRO A 101 13.41 -10.32 4.95
C PRO A 101 12.47 -10.49 3.75
N SER A 102 12.61 -9.62 2.77
CA SER A 102 11.92 -9.78 1.48
C SER A 102 12.59 -10.89 0.65
N LYS A 103 11.85 -11.43 -0.31
CA LYS A 103 12.33 -12.55 -1.15
C LYS A 103 13.27 -12.09 -2.27
N VAL A 104 13.01 -10.91 -2.85
CA VAL A 104 13.67 -10.44 -4.09
C VAL A 104 14.34 -9.09 -3.90
N VAL A 105 13.79 -8.20 -3.07
CA VAL A 105 14.31 -6.86 -2.84
C VAL A 105 15.04 -6.75 -1.50
N ALA A 106 15.98 -5.81 -1.37
CA ALA A 106 16.68 -5.57 -0.12
C ALA A 106 15.82 -4.84 0.93
N ALA A 107 14.78 -4.12 0.49
CA ALA A 107 13.85 -3.45 1.38
C ALA A 107 13.08 -4.47 2.24
N PRO A 108 13.02 -4.30 3.59
CA PRO A 108 12.32 -5.25 4.45
C PRO A 108 10.79 -5.15 4.29
N SER A 109 10.11 -6.28 4.48
CA SER A 109 8.65 -6.35 4.59
C SER A 109 8.19 -6.13 6.04
N VAL A 110 6.94 -5.69 6.23
CA VAL A 110 6.28 -5.60 7.55
C VAL A 110 5.61 -6.92 7.87
N LYS A 111 6.05 -7.58 8.95
CA LYS A 111 5.56 -8.91 9.35
C LYS A 111 4.06 -8.94 9.62
N GLU A 112 3.53 -7.89 10.22
CA GLU A 112 2.12 -7.80 10.62
C GLU A 112 1.18 -7.49 9.45
N SER A 113 1.73 -7.13 8.28
CA SER A 113 0.92 -6.82 7.09
C SER A 113 0.30 -8.09 6.49
N PRO A 114 -0.99 -8.04 6.10
CA PRO A 114 -1.63 -9.19 5.45
C PRO A 114 -1.06 -9.50 4.06
N VAL A 115 -0.50 -8.51 3.38
CA VAL A 115 0.11 -8.65 2.05
C VAL A 115 1.29 -7.70 1.92
N CYS A 116 2.43 -8.23 1.49
CA CYS A 116 3.62 -7.46 1.16
C CYS A 116 3.90 -7.62 -0.34
N ILE A 117 4.04 -6.50 -1.06
CA ILE A 117 4.25 -6.43 -2.51
C ILE A 117 5.63 -5.85 -2.76
N GLU A 118 6.57 -6.68 -3.19
CA GLU A 118 7.94 -6.28 -3.48
C GLU A 118 8.06 -5.65 -4.86
N CYS A 119 8.69 -4.50 -4.93
CA CYS A 119 8.68 -3.64 -6.09
C CYS A 119 10.08 -3.17 -6.50
N LYS A 120 10.36 -3.18 -7.81
CA LYS A 120 11.53 -2.54 -8.41
C LYS A 120 11.11 -1.36 -9.26
N VAL A 121 11.71 -0.20 -8.98
CA VAL A 121 11.39 1.08 -9.64
C VAL A 121 11.91 1.07 -11.07
N GLU A 122 10.99 1.20 -12.03
CA GLU A 122 11.29 1.34 -13.45
C GLU A 122 11.53 2.81 -13.84
N ASN A 123 10.64 3.70 -13.37
CA ASN A 123 10.68 5.11 -13.71
C ASN A 123 10.28 5.99 -12.54
N ILE A 124 10.74 7.24 -12.56
CA ILE A 124 10.36 8.28 -11.60
C ILE A 124 9.91 9.49 -12.38
N LEU A 125 8.63 9.88 -12.20
CA LEU A 125 8.08 11.10 -12.79
C LEU A 125 8.06 12.21 -11.74
N GLU A 126 8.72 13.30 -12.02
CA GLU A 126 8.75 14.47 -11.14
C GLU A 126 7.53 15.36 -11.42
N LEU A 127 6.54 15.32 -10.52
CA LEU A 127 5.24 15.97 -10.67
C LEU A 127 4.99 17.00 -9.55
N GLY A 128 5.59 18.15 -9.66
CA GLY A 128 5.38 19.23 -8.67
C GLY A 128 5.65 18.79 -7.23
N SER A 129 4.65 18.81 -6.35
CA SER A 129 4.81 18.49 -4.92
C SER A 129 5.11 17.02 -4.61
N HIS A 130 4.83 16.13 -5.54
CA HIS A 130 5.07 14.68 -5.41
C HIS A 130 5.78 14.15 -6.64
N HIS A 131 6.67 13.21 -6.43
CA HIS A 131 7.27 12.43 -7.50
C HIS A 131 6.67 11.03 -7.50
N MET A 132 6.23 10.56 -8.67
CA MET A 132 5.62 9.25 -8.85
C MET A 132 6.70 8.22 -9.20
N PHE A 133 6.84 7.20 -8.36
CA PHE A 133 7.68 6.04 -8.58
C PHE A 133 6.84 4.95 -9.23
N ILE A 134 7.07 4.71 -10.50
CA ILE A 134 6.45 3.63 -11.27
C ILE A 134 7.32 2.39 -11.09
N ALA A 135 6.72 1.30 -10.64
CA ALA A 135 7.46 0.11 -10.28
C ALA A 135 6.81 -1.18 -10.78
N LYS A 136 7.66 -2.13 -11.15
CA LYS A 136 7.27 -3.51 -11.45
C LYS A 136 7.14 -4.30 -10.15
N VAL A 137 6.06 -5.06 -10.02
CA VAL A 137 5.90 -6.04 -8.94
C VAL A 137 6.77 -7.25 -9.26
N VAL A 138 7.68 -7.60 -8.35
CA VAL A 138 8.65 -8.70 -8.53
C VAL A 138 8.38 -9.88 -7.61
N ALA A 139 7.68 -9.69 -6.51
CA ALA A 139 7.17 -10.75 -5.65
C ALA A 139 5.95 -10.26 -4.85
N VAL A 140 5.12 -11.19 -4.42
CA VAL A 140 4.01 -10.93 -3.49
C VAL A 140 4.07 -12.00 -2.40
N ASN A 141 4.04 -11.56 -1.14
CA ASN A 141 3.95 -12.41 0.03
C ASN A 141 2.62 -12.14 0.72
N VAL A 142 1.92 -13.19 1.14
CA VAL A 142 0.64 -13.11 1.86
C VAL A 142 0.73 -13.87 3.17
N ASP A 143 0.08 -13.37 4.22
CA ASP A 143 0.01 -14.06 5.49
C ASP A 143 -0.91 -15.28 5.36
N GLY A 144 -0.38 -16.47 5.64
CA GLY A 144 -1.05 -17.76 5.49
C GLY A 144 -2.37 -17.89 6.24
N LYS A 145 -2.60 -17.08 7.30
CA LYS A 145 -3.88 -17.09 8.04
C LYS A 145 -5.08 -16.61 7.21
N TYR A 146 -4.83 -15.93 6.09
CA TYR A 146 -5.86 -15.48 5.15
C TYR A 146 -6.06 -16.43 3.96
N MET A 147 -5.38 -17.58 3.96
CA MET A 147 -5.65 -18.66 3.01
C MET A 147 -6.80 -19.53 3.51
N ASP A 148 -7.62 -20.03 2.60
CA ASP A 148 -8.62 -21.05 2.92
C ASP A 148 -8.04 -22.47 2.77
N GLU A 149 -8.82 -23.46 3.13
CA GLU A 149 -8.43 -24.90 3.04
C GLU A 149 -8.09 -25.37 1.62
N LYS A 150 -8.48 -24.60 0.61
CA LYS A 150 -8.20 -24.83 -0.82
C LYS A 150 -7.03 -23.99 -1.35
N ASN A 151 -6.24 -23.40 -0.45
CA ASN A 151 -5.16 -22.47 -0.77
C ASN A 151 -5.62 -21.24 -1.59
N LYS A 152 -6.86 -20.81 -1.42
CA LYS A 152 -7.35 -19.57 -1.99
C LYS A 152 -7.18 -18.43 -0.99
N PHE A 153 -6.54 -17.35 -1.44
CA PHE A 153 -6.38 -16.14 -0.65
C PHE A 153 -7.69 -15.36 -0.53
N ASP A 154 -8.06 -14.99 0.69
CA ASP A 154 -9.28 -14.24 0.99
C ASP A 154 -8.94 -12.94 1.73
N LEU A 155 -8.70 -11.88 0.97
CA LEU A 155 -8.38 -10.56 1.51
C LEU A 155 -9.53 -9.93 2.32
N THR A 156 -10.78 -10.40 2.14
CA THR A 156 -11.93 -9.87 2.89
C THR A 156 -11.84 -10.17 4.40
N LYS A 157 -11.05 -11.17 4.79
CA LYS A 157 -10.78 -11.54 6.18
C LYS A 157 -9.71 -10.69 6.86
N ALA A 158 -9.07 -9.81 6.12
CA ALA A 158 -7.92 -9.05 6.61
C ALA A 158 -8.29 -7.70 7.25
N ASP A 159 -9.57 -7.34 7.30
CA ASP A 159 -10.09 -6.10 7.87
C ASP A 159 -9.36 -4.87 7.32
N MET A 160 -9.30 -4.78 5.99
CA MET A 160 -8.56 -3.73 5.29
C MET A 160 -9.13 -2.35 5.54
N VAL A 161 -8.26 -1.34 5.50
CA VAL A 161 -8.64 0.06 5.66
C VAL A 161 -8.36 0.87 4.40
N VAL A 162 -9.10 1.96 4.25
CA VAL A 162 -8.92 2.98 3.21
C VAL A 162 -8.76 4.35 3.85
N TYR A 163 -8.14 5.28 3.12
CA TYR A 163 -8.04 6.67 3.51
C TYR A 163 -9.08 7.51 2.76
N ASN A 164 -9.86 8.27 3.52
CA ASN A 164 -10.94 9.10 2.99
C ASN A 164 -10.94 10.48 3.64
N HIS A 165 -10.39 11.47 2.95
CA HIS A 165 -10.47 12.88 3.35
C HIS A 165 -9.99 13.19 4.79
N GLY A 166 -8.88 12.58 5.22
CA GLY A 166 -8.33 12.76 6.57
C GLY A 166 -8.74 11.68 7.57
N GLU A 167 -9.55 10.70 7.15
CA GLU A 167 -10.04 9.63 8.01
C GLU A 167 -9.57 8.26 7.50
N TYR A 168 -9.32 7.34 8.43
CA TYR A 168 -9.11 5.92 8.15
C TYR A 168 -10.44 5.19 8.34
N ILE A 169 -10.90 4.48 7.31
CA ILE A 169 -12.20 3.80 7.32
C ILE A 169 -11.99 2.32 7.02
N GLY A 170 -12.55 1.44 7.86
CA GLY A 170 -12.62 0.00 7.60
C GLY A 170 -13.57 -0.31 6.45
N LEU A 171 -13.29 -1.38 5.70
CA LEU A 171 -14.18 -1.83 4.64
C LEU A 171 -15.42 -2.51 5.24
N SER A 172 -16.57 -2.25 4.63
CA SER A 172 -17.83 -2.88 5.04
C SER A 172 -18.13 -4.17 4.24
N LYS A 173 -19.39 -4.52 4.07
CA LYS A 173 -19.85 -5.75 3.41
C LYS A 173 -19.52 -5.81 1.91
N VAL A 174 -19.32 -7.03 1.41
CA VAL A 174 -19.23 -7.31 -0.03
C VAL A 174 -20.59 -7.03 -0.69
N LEU A 175 -20.62 -6.18 -1.71
CA LEU A 175 -21.81 -5.83 -2.46
C LEU A 175 -22.09 -6.81 -3.61
N GLY A 176 -21.07 -7.45 -4.15
CA GLY A 176 -21.16 -8.39 -5.25
C GLY A 176 -19.82 -8.85 -5.75
N THR A 177 -19.81 -9.84 -6.64
CA THR A 177 -18.61 -10.31 -7.33
C THR A 177 -18.50 -9.68 -8.71
N PHE A 178 -17.30 -9.60 -9.28
CA PHE A 178 -17.13 -9.08 -10.65
C PHE A 178 -18.13 -9.74 -11.61
N GLY A 179 -18.83 -8.91 -12.39
CA GLY A 179 -19.87 -9.34 -13.32
C GLY A 179 -21.23 -9.68 -12.70
N TYR A 180 -21.45 -9.44 -11.40
CA TYR A 180 -22.73 -9.76 -10.74
C TYR A 180 -23.92 -9.03 -11.37
N SER A 181 -23.73 -7.84 -11.94
CA SER A 181 -24.78 -7.04 -12.57
C SER A 181 -25.34 -7.62 -13.87
N VAL A 182 -24.55 -8.45 -14.56
CA VAL A 182 -24.91 -9.08 -15.85
C VAL A 182 -25.20 -10.58 -15.75
N LYS A 183 -25.18 -11.15 -14.55
CA LYS A 183 -25.51 -12.58 -14.34
C LYS A 183 -26.99 -12.80 -14.65
N LYS A 184 -27.29 -13.67 -15.62
CA LYS A 184 -28.65 -14.11 -15.90
C LYS A 184 -29.26 -14.74 -14.64
N LYS A 185 -30.45 -14.29 -14.22
CA LYS A 185 -31.19 -14.95 -13.15
C LYS A 185 -31.46 -16.38 -13.58
N LYS A 186 -30.98 -17.38 -12.81
CA LYS A 186 -31.40 -18.78 -13.04
C LYS A 186 -32.93 -18.80 -12.93
N LYS A 187 -33.63 -19.17 -14.04
CA LYS A 187 -35.05 -19.47 -13.95
C LYS A 187 -35.22 -20.56 -12.90
N ARG A 188 -35.94 -20.29 -11.81
CA ARG A 188 -36.40 -21.33 -10.91
C ARG A 188 -37.29 -22.27 -11.75
N LYS A 189 -36.87 -23.53 -11.91
CA LYS A 189 -37.74 -24.62 -12.36
C LYS A 189 -38.71 -24.95 -11.24
#